data_abc80852557cea297a278357013384e9
#
_entry.id   abc80852557cea297a278357013384e9
#
_cell.length_a   1.000
_cell.length_b   1.000
_cell.length_c   1.000
_cell.angle_alpha   90.00
_cell.angle_beta   90.00
_cell.angle_gamma   90.00
#
_symmetry.space_group_name_H-M   'P 1'
#
loop_
_entity.id
_entity.type
_entity.pdbx_description
1 polymer ?
#
loop_
_entity_poly.entity_id
_entity_poly.type
_entity_poly.pdbx_seq_one_letter_code
_entity_poly.pdbx_strand_id
1 'polypeptide(L)'
;TYTFLLAASDQSSGNADTIIVASYDTEAQKVGMVSVPRDTLLESGKINAAYHKGPENLRDTVSNRLGVPIDYYVAVDVDGFVALVDELGGIEFDVPVRMSFDDPTQDLHIHYQPGLQHLTGEDVLKVARCRNNSDGPGSYPDNLYGAYPDGDIGRTRTQQQLIAAILKKALSNPQKINSYVNLFLEYVDTDLEFSEALWFAQPALGLDFSTGFASA
;
A
#
# COMPACT_ATOMS: atom_id res chain seq x y z
N THR A 1 19.71 5.32 7.42
CA THR A 1 18.26 5.43 7.11
C THR A 1 18.09 5.69 5.63
N TYR A 2 17.14 5.03 4.97
CA TYR A 2 16.81 5.15 3.56
C TYR A 2 15.33 5.49 3.40
N THR A 3 15.02 6.22 2.33
CA THR A 3 13.65 6.69 2.09
C THR A 3 13.12 6.16 0.76
N PHE A 4 11.93 5.61 0.79
CA PHE A 4 11.27 4.97 -0.35
C PHE A 4 9.96 5.68 -0.66
N LEU A 5 9.66 5.87 -1.94
CA LEU A 5 8.31 6.13 -2.40
C LEU A 5 7.63 4.79 -2.68
N LEU A 6 6.49 4.53 -2.05
CA LEU A 6 5.61 3.42 -2.39
C LEU A 6 4.41 3.99 -3.13
N ALA A 7 4.14 3.49 -4.33
CA ALA A 7 3.02 3.93 -5.15
C ALA A 7 2.21 2.74 -5.67
N ALA A 8 0.90 2.87 -5.63
CA ALA A 8 0.00 1.93 -6.30
C ALA A 8 -0.89 2.69 -7.29
N SER A 9 -1.01 2.14 -8.50
CA SER A 9 -1.82 2.72 -9.58
C SER A 9 -2.83 1.71 -10.10
N ASP A 10 -3.96 2.21 -10.60
CA ASP A 10 -4.78 1.43 -11.51
C ASP A 10 -4.26 1.61 -12.96
N GLN A 11 -4.41 0.58 -13.79
CA GLN A 11 -3.99 0.63 -15.19
C GLN A 11 -4.86 1.59 -16.03
N SER A 12 -6.07 1.92 -15.56
CA SER A 12 -7.06 2.64 -16.35
C SER A 12 -6.87 4.15 -16.31
N SER A 13 -6.44 4.71 -15.19
CA SER A 13 -6.32 6.17 -15.02
C SER A 13 -4.91 6.69 -15.22
N GLY A 14 -3.88 5.83 -15.11
CA GLY A 14 -2.48 6.25 -15.14
C GLY A 14 -2.09 7.16 -13.97
N ASN A 15 -2.93 7.24 -12.93
CA ASN A 15 -2.69 8.02 -11.72
C ASN A 15 -2.25 7.10 -10.58
N ALA A 16 -1.47 7.62 -9.65
CA ALA A 16 -1.22 6.93 -8.39
C ALA A 16 -2.40 7.12 -7.43
N ASP A 17 -3.04 6.03 -7.03
CA ASP A 17 -4.14 6.04 -6.05
C ASP A 17 -3.67 5.98 -4.61
N THR A 18 -2.53 5.36 -4.39
CA THR A 18 -1.84 5.30 -3.10
C THR A 18 -0.43 5.85 -3.26
N ILE A 19 -0.05 6.78 -2.39
CA ILE A 19 1.27 7.40 -2.36
C ILE A 19 1.72 7.41 -0.90
N ILE A 20 2.78 6.66 -0.59
CA ILE A 20 3.31 6.55 0.76
C ILE A 20 4.82 6.81 0.69
N VAL A 21 5.33 7.63 1.61
CA VAL A 21 6.77 7.77 1.85
C VAL A 21 7.13 6.92 3.06
N ALA A 22 8.01 5.94 2.84
CA ALA A 22 8.51 5.06 3.88
C ALA A 22 9.97 5.39 4.18
N SER A 23 10.30 5.52 5.47
CA SER A 23 11.66 5.67 5.96
C SER A 23 12.08 4.39 6.65
N TYR A 24 13.18 3.79 6.24
CA TYR A 24 13.72 2.57 6.82
C TYR A 24 15.09 2.79 7.41
N ASP A 25 15.18 2.63 8.72
CA ASP A 25 16.44 2.61 9.45
C ASP A 25 16.92 1.16 9.59
N THR A 26 17.95 0.81 8.85
CA THR A 26 18.48 -0.56 8.78
C THR A 26 19.26 -0.95 10.03
N GLU A 27 19.81 0.02 10.77
CA GLU A 27 20.56 -0.21 12.00
C GLU A 27 19.62 -0.33 13.20
N ALA A 28 18.67 0.60 13.32
CA ALA A 28 17.66 0.56 14.37
C ALA A 28 16.53 -0.45 14.08
N GLN A 29 16.48 -1.02 12.88
CA GLN A 29 15.42 -1.93 12.40
C GLN A 29 14.02 -1.33 12.60
N LYS A 30 13.84 -0.10 12.13
CA LYS A 30 12.58 0.65 12.24
C LYS A 30 12.11 1.15 10.89
N VAL A 31 10.80 1.10 10.70
CA VAL A 31 10.12 1.65 9.52
C VAL A 31 9.12 2.69 9.97
N GLY A 32 9.18 3.87 9.37
CA GLY A 32 8.16 4.90 9.48
C GLY A 32 7.46 5.11 8.15
N MET A 33 6.15 5.27 8.14
CA MET A 33 5.38 5.54 6.92
C MET A 33 4.50 6.77 7.09
N VAL A 34 4.46 7.60 6.04
CA VAL A 34 3.59 8.76 5.93
C VAL A 34 2.85 8.68 4.59
N SER A 35 1.53 8.75 4.63
CA SER A 35 0.74 8.80 3.40
C SER A 35 0.63 10.22 2.87
N VAL A 36 0.81 10.35 1.56
CA VAL A 36 0.63 11.63 0.84
C VAL A 36 -0.73 11.58 0.15
N PRO A 37 -1.69 12.47 0.50
CA PRO A 37 -2.99 12.49 -0.14
C PRO A 37 -2.85 12.69 -1.66
N ARG A 38 -3.43 11.79 -2.44
CA ARG A 38 -3.34 11.80 -3.92
C ARG A 38 -3.86 13.09 -4.55
N ASP A 39 -4.77 13.78 -3.86
CA ASP A 39 -5.37 15.04 -4.29
C ASP A 39 -4.60 16.29 -3.82
N THR A 40 -3.38 16.09 -3.25
CA THR A 40 -2.51 17.21 -2.86
C THR A 40 -2.28 18.14 -4.06
N LEU A 41 -2.60 19.43 -3.87
CA LEU A 41 -2.50 20.41 -4.93
C LEU A 41 -1.04 20.87 -5.13
N LEU A 42 -0.64 20.90 -6.38
CA LEU A 42 0.57 21.53 -6.90
C LEU A 42 0.16 22.67 -7.83
N GLU A 43 1.10 23.51 -8.24
CA GLU A 43 0.85 24.55 -9.25
C GLU A 43 0.39 23.96 -10.60
N SER A 44 0.82 22.74 -10.91
CA SER A 44 0.51 22.02 -12.15
C SER A 44 -0.71 21.09 -12.06
N GLY A 45 -1.41 21.03 -10.92
CA GLY A 45 -2.55 20.12 -10.72
C GLY A 45 -2.41 19.25 -9.47
N LYS A 46 -2.97 18.05 -9.49
CA LYS A 46 -2.89 17.11 -8.36
C LYS A 46 -1.60 16.29 -8.44
N ILE A 47 -1.04 15.96 -7.25
CA ILE A 47 0.23 15.23 -7.15
C ILE A 47 0.17 13.83 -7.78
N ASN A 48 -0.97 13.15 -7.72
CA ASN A 48 -1.15 11.83 -8.32
C ASN A 48 -0.95 11.81 -9.84
N ALA A 49 -1.23 12.93 -10.53
CA ALA A 49 -1.04 13.07 -11.97
C ALA A 49 0.46 13.10 -12.37
N ALA A 50 1.36 13.31 -11.43
CA ALA A 50 2.80 13.22 -11.71
C ALA A 50 3.21 11.80 -12.14
N TYR A 51 2.43 10.78 -11.77
CA TYR A 51 2.64 9.39 -12.17
C TYR A 51 2.48 9.14 -13.68
N HIS A 52 1.75 10.01 -14.42
CA HIS A 52 1.63 9.91 -15.88
C HIS A 52 2.98 9.95 -16.62
N LYS A 53 4.03 10.48 -15.99
CA LYS A 53 5.39 10.52 -16.52
C LYS A 53 6.28 9.42 -15.92
N GLY A 54 5.67 8.45 -15.24
CA GLY A 54 6.35 7.35 -14.59
C GLY A 54 6.56 7.55 -13.07
N PRO A 55 6.89 6.46 -12.37
CA PRO A 55 7.07 6.45 -10.91
C PRO A 55 8.26 7.31 -10.46
N GLU A 56 9.31 7.40 -11.27
CA GLU A 56 10.46 8.27 -10.99
C GLU A 56 10.04 9.75 -10.92
N ASN A 57 9.21 10.21 -11.87
CA ASN A 57 8.70 11.58 -11.85
C ASN A 57 7.79 11.83 -10.64
N LEU A 58 7.01 10.83 -10.22
CA LEU A 58 6.23 10.94 -8.98
C LEU A 58 7.15 11.03 -7.76
N ARG A 59 8.21 10.20 -7.67
CA ARG A 59 9.21 10.26 -6.61
C ARG A 59 9.81 11.66 -6.48
N ASP A 60 10.28 12.21 -7.58
CA ASP A 60 10.92 13.54 -7.60
C ASP A 60 9.92 14.65 -7.22
N THR A 61 8.68 14.53 -7.69
CA THR A 61 7.60 15.47 -7.35
C THR A 61 7.28 15.44 -5.86
N VAL A 62 7.14 14.25 -5.27
CA VAL A 62 6.88 14.06 -3.83
C VAL A 62 8.07 14.55 -3.01
N SER A 63 9.30 14.19 -3.39
CA SER A 63 10.54 14.64 -2.76
C SER A 63 10.61 16.19 -2.71
N ASN A 64 10.38 16.85 -3.83
CA ASN A 64 10.37 18.32 -3.91
C ASN A 64 9.25 18.92 -3.05
N ARG A 65 8.05 18.31 -3.04
CA ARG A 65 6.90 18.82 -2.27
C ARG A 65 7.11 18.73 -0.77
N LEU A 66 7.73 17.65 -0.29
CA LEU A 66 7.98 17.42 1.13
C LEU A 66 9.31 18.04 1.61
N GLY A 67 10.21 18.37 0.70
CA GLY A 67 11.54 18.89 1.03
C GLY A 67 12.47 17.83 1.65
N VAL A 68 12.21 16.54 1.39
CA VAL A 68 13.03 15.41 1.86
C VAL A 68 13.49 14.58 0.66
N PRO A 69 14.76 14.13 0.65
CA PRO A 69 15.24 13.24 -0.40
C PRO A 69 14.53 11.89 -0.31
N ILE A 70 14.20 11.31 -1.46
CA ILE A 70 13.66 9.96 -1.58
C ILE A 70 14.64 9.17 -2.43
N ASP A 71 15.23 8.12 -1.84
CA ASP A 71 16.33 7.37 -2.42
C ASP A 71 15.85 6.43 -3.53
N TYR A 72 14.74 5.73 -3.29
CA TYR A 72 14.20 4.70 -4.18
C TYR A 72 12.69 4.83 -4.38
N TYR A 73 12.18 4.25 -5.46
CA TYR A 73 10.73 4.07 -5.63
C TYR A 73 10.37 2.58 -5.77
N VAL A 74 9.15 2.26 -5.38
CA VAL A 74 8.47 0.97 -5.56
C VAL A 74 7.07 1.28 -6.04
N ALA A 75 6.78 0.98 -7.28
CA ALA A 75 5.47 1.18 -7.87
C ALA A 75 4.88 -0.17 -8.30
N VAL A 76 3.61 -0.38 -8.03
CA VAL A 76 2.90 -1.61 -8.36
C VAL A 76 1.54 -1.27 -8.96
N ASP A 77 1.15 -1.99 -9.98
CA ASP A 77 -0.22 -1.95 -10.45
C ASP A 77 -1.11 -2.96 -9.69
N VAL A 78 -2.41 -2.87 -9.94
CA VAL A 78 -3.40 -3.70 -9.25
C VAL A 78 -3.14 -5.20 -9.46
N ASP A 79 -2.84 -5.61 -10.69
CA ASP A 79 -2.66 -7.03 -11.04
C ASP A 79 -1.36 -7.57 -10.42
N GLY A 80 -0.28 -6.81 -10.50
CA GLY A 80 1.00 -7.16 -9.86
C GLY A 80 0.88 -7.23 -8.34
N PHE A 81 0.13 -6.32 -7.73
CA PHE A 81 -0.12 -6.35 -6.29
C PHE A 81 -0.88 -7.61 -5.86
N VAL A 82 -1.96 -7.96 -6.56
CA VAL A 82 -2.73 -9.18 -6.27
C VAL A 82 -1.86 -10.41 -6.42
N ALA A 83 -1.13 -10.52 -7.55
CA ALA A 83 -0.25 -11.65 -7.81
C ALA A 83 0.85 -11.80 -6.74
N LEU A 84 1.48 -10.69 -6.34
CA LEU A 84 2.52 -10.69 -5.30
C LEU A 84 1.99 -11.26 -3.96
N VAL A 85 0.79 -10.83 -3.54
CA VAL A 85 0.20 -11.30 -2.28
C VAL A 85 -0.21 -12.77 -2.38
N ASP A 86 -0.76 -13.20 -3.51
CA ASP A 86 -1.18 -14.59 -3.74
C ASP A 86 0.02 -15.55 -3.76
N GLU A 87 1.14 -15.15 -4.36
CA GLU A 87 2.39 -15.95 -4.36
C GLU A 87 3.02 -16.06 -2.96
N LEU A 88 2.78 -15.08 -2.08
CA LEU A 88 3.12 -15.19 -0.65
C LEU A 88 2.18 -16.15 0.10
N GLY A 89 1.10 -16.61 -0.52
CA GLY A 89 0.07 -17.44 0.07
C GLY A 89 -0.93 -16.65 0.91
N GLY A 90 -1.21 -15.40 0.56
CA GLY A 90 -2.08 -14.51 1.31
C GLY A 90 -1.50 -14.02 2.64
N ILE A 91 -2.26 -13.25 3.37
CA ILE A 91 -1.87 -12.70 4.68
C ILE A 91 -2.94 -12.92 5.74
N GLU A 92 -2.51 -13.04 6.99
CA GLU A 92 -3.41 -12.91 8.15
C GLU A 92 -3.51 -11.43 8.51
N PHE A 93 -4.73 -10.90 8.52
CA PHE A 93 -4.97 -9.48 8.78
C PHE A 93 -6.18 -9.27 9.69
N ASP A 94 -6.04 -8.40 10.67
CA ASP A 94 -7.13 -7.99 11.56
C ASP A 94 -7.88 -6.82 10.90
N VAL A 95 -9.00 -7.15 10.23
CA VAL A 95 -9.84 -6.15 9.54
C VAL A 95 -10.41 -5.20 10.59
N PRO A 96 -10.12 -3.87 10.49
CA PRO A 96 -10.40 -2.96 11.61
C PRO A 96 -11.86 -2.55 11.75
N VAL A 97 -12.62 -2.60 10.66
CA VAL A 97 -14.01 -2.14 10.60
C VAL A 97 -14.85 -3.07 9.73
N ARG A 98 -16.15 -3.06 9.94
CA ARG A 98 -17.10 -3.69 9.02
C ARG A 98 -17.05 -2.97 7.66
N MET A 99 -16.96 -3.75 6.61
CA MET A 99 -17.00 -3.30 5.22
C MET A 99 -18.17 -3.98 4.51
N SER A 100 -19.09 -3.20 3.95
CA SER A 100 -20.27 -3.70 3.22
C SER A 100 -20.57 -2.73 2.07
N PHE A 101 -19.81 -2.87 1.00
CA PHE A 101 -19.87 -1.98 -0.14
C PHE A 101 -20.16 -2.74 -1.43
N ASP A 102 -21.18 -2.30 -2.14
CA ASP A 102 -21.55 -2.77 -3.48
C ASP A 102 -21.63 -1.57 -4.42
N ASP A 103 -20.83 -1.62 -5.48
CA ASP A 103 -20.89 -0.68 -6.59
C ASP A 103 -21.39 -1.40 -7.85
N PRO A 104 -22.67 -1.23 -8.23
CA PRO A 104 -23.21 -1.91 -9.39
C PRO A 104 -22.65 -1.39 -10.71
N THR A 105 -21.95 -0.23 -10.71
CA THR A 105 -21.37 0.35 -11.92
C THR A 105 -20.02 -0.25 -12.26
N GLN A 106 -19.29 -0.77 -11.26
CA GLN A 106 -17.97 -1.37 -11.40
C GLN A 106 -17.97 -2.88 -11.12
N ASP A 107 -19.13 -3.47 -10.81
CA ASP A 107 -19.26 -4.86 -10.34
C ASP A 107 -18.32 -5.15 -9.15
N LEU A 108 -18.20 -4.18 -8.23
CA LEU A 108 -17.30 -4.27 -7.09
C LEU A 108 -18.08 -4.60 -5.82
N HIS A 109 -17.73 -5.73 -5.21
CA HIS A 109 -18.34 -6.24 -3.99
C HIS A 109 -17.28 -6.39 -2.90
N ILE A 110 -17.49 -5.71 -1.75
CA ILE A 110 -16.58 -5.70 -0.60
C ILE A 110 -17.37 -6.04 0.66
N HIS A 111 -17.21 -7.25 1.20
CA HIS A 111 -17.95 -7.72 2.37
C HIS A 111 -17.01 -8.38 3.38
N TYR A 112 -16.59 -7.62 4.40
CA TYR A 112 -15.73 -8.13 5.48
C TYR A 112 -16.28 -7.72 6.83
N GLN A 113 -16.18 -8.63 7.80
CA GLN A 113 -16.44 -8.34 9.21
C GLN A 113 -15.13 -7.92 9.90
N PRO A 114 -15.21 -7.14 10.99
CA PRO A 114 -14.03 -6.89 11.81
C PRO A 114 -13.44 -8.17 12.39
N GLY A 115 -12.12 -8.19 12.55
CA GLY A 115 -11.39 -9.29 13.16
C GLY A 115 -10.39 -9.98 12.25
N LEU A 116 -9.66 -10.93 12.82
CA LEU A 116 -8.59 -11.66 12.14
C LEU A 116 -9.15 -12.56 11.03
N GLN A 117 -8.66 -12.39 9.82
CA GLN A 117 -9.05 -13.12 8.62
C GLN A 117 -7.83 -13.42 7.75
N HIS A 118 -7.89 -14.54 7.04
CA HIS A 118 -6.96 -14.84 5.97
C HIS A 118 -7.44 -14.13 4.69
N LEU A 119 -6.58 -13.28 4.12
CA LEU A 119 -6.89 -12.49 2.94
C LEU A 119 -6.02 -12.93 1.77
N THR A 120 -6.64 -13.20 0.63
CA THR A 120 -5.97 -13.37 -0.68
C THR A 120 -5.52 -12.01 -1.23
N GLY A 121 -4.81 -11.98 -2.34
CA GLY A 121 -4.41 -10.73 -2.99
C GLY A 121 -5.60 -9.85 -3.37
N GLU A 122 -6.66 -10.46 -3.90
CA GLU A 122 -7.91 -9.75 -4.23
C GLU A 122 -8.61 -9.21 -2.98
N ASP A 123 -8.64 -9.98 -1.88
CA ASP A 123 -9.23 -9.53 -0.61
C ASP A 123 -8.45 -8.34 -0.04
N VAL A 124 -7.11 -8.40 -0.05
CA VAL A 124 -6.24 -7.31 0.40
C VAL A 124 -6.51 -6.04 -0.40
N LEU A 125 -6.63 -6.16 -1.73
CA LEU A 125 -6.97 -5.04 -2.60
C LEU A 125 -8.35 -4.44 -2.26
N LYS A 126 -9.36 -5.28 -2.07
CA LYS A 126 -10.72 -4.86 -1.68
C LYS A 126 -10.72 -4.12 -0.34
N VAL A 127 -10.05 -4.66 0.66
CA VAL A 127 -9.91 -4.01 1.98
C VAL A 127 -9.18 -2.67 1.86
N ALA A 128 -8.08 -2.59 1.07
CA ALA A 128 -7.32 -1.35 0.86
C ALA A 128 -8.13 -0.25 0.15
N ARG A 129 -9.08 -0.63 -0.70
CA ARG A 129 -9.91 0.29 -1.49
C ARG A 129 -11.17 0.75 -0.76
N CYS A 130 -11.64 0.04 0.26
CA CYS A 130 -12.90 0.32 0.93
C CYS A 130 -12.87 1.68 1.64
N ARG A 131 -13.74 2.60 1.23
CA ARG A 131 -13.92 3.94 1.82
C ARG A 131 -15.29 4.08 2.47
N ASN A 132 -16.30 3.50 1.84
CA ASN A 132 -17.70 3.65 2.20
C ASN A 132 -18.35 2.27 2.33
N ASN A 133 -19.45 2.24 3.06
CA ASN A 133 -20.45 1.21 2.99
C ASN A 133 -21.61 1.68 2.10
N SER A 134 -22.38 0.76 1.50
CA SER A 134 -23.50 1.05 0.61
C SER A 134 -24.81 0.40 1.05
N ASP A 135 -24.88 -0.07 2.29
CA ASP A 135 -26.07 -0.69 2.86
C ASP A 135 -26.87 0.27 3.76
N GLY A 136 -26.70 1.58 3.56
CA GLY A 136 -27.53 2.62 4.16
C GLY A 136 -28.95 2.68 3.56
N PRO A 137 -29.81 3.52 4.13
CA PRO A 137 -31.15 3.69 3.60
C PRO A 137 -31.13 4.35 2.21
N GLY A 138 -31.99 3.88 1.31
CA GLY A 138 -32.10 4.37 -0.07
C GLY A 138 -31.44 3.46 -1.10
N SER A 139 -31.22 3.99 -2.29
CA SER A 139 -30.57 3.30 -3.40
C SER A 139 -29.20 3.91 -3.69
N TYR A 140 -28.28 3.11 -4.27
CA TYR A 140 -26.98 3.61 -4.72
C TYR A 140 -27.14 4.78 -5.73
N PRO A 141 -26.39 5.90 -5.59
CA PRO A 141 -25.32 6.14 -4.60
C PRO A 141 -25.79 6.84 -3.30
N ASP A 142 -27.10 7.10 -3.12
CA ASP A 142 -27.62 7.88 -1.98
C ASP A 142 -27.52 7.13 -0.63
N ASN A 143 -27.37 5.78 -0.69
CA ASN A 143 -27.22 4.90 0.48
C ASN A 143 -25.77 4.81 1.00
N LEU A 144 -24.83 5.60 0.46
CA LEU A 144 -23.43 5.58 0.86
C LEU A 144 -23.19 6.28 2.20
N TYR A 145 -22.34 5.66 3.04
CA TYR A 145 -21.81 6.29 4.26
C TYR A 145 -20.38 5.78 4.54
N GLY A 146 -19.59 6.56 5.28
CA GLY A 146 -18.20 6.23 5.57
C GLY A 146 -18.05 4.89 6.29
N ALA A 147 -17.14 4.03 5.81
CA ALA A 147 -16.81 2.76 6.46
C ALA A 147 -16.00 2.97 7.74
N TYR A 148 -15.19 4.00 7.80
CA TYR A 148 -14.33 4.31 8.94
C TYR A 148 -14.86 5.47 9.76
N PRO A 149 -14.81 5.39 11.11
CA PRO A 149 -15.25 6.49 11.97
C PRO A 149 -14.46 7.80 11.78
N ASP A 150 -13.18 7.70 11.42
CA ASP A 150 -12.24 8.79 11.15
C ASP A 150 -12.05 9.08 9.65
N GLY A 151 -12.95 8.55 8.80
CA GLY A 151 -12.98 8.79 7.36
C GLY A 151 -11.77 8.26 6.63
N ASP A 152 -11.19 9.07 5.76
CA ASP A 152 -10.07 8.66 4.90
C ASP A 152 -8.76 8.35 5.68
N ILE A 153 -8.62 8.90 6.89
CA ILE A 153 -7.49 8.61 7.79
C ILE A 153 -7.49 7.13 8.19
N GLY A 154 -8.67 6.57 8.52
CA GLY A 154 -8.81 5.15 8.85
C GLY A 154 -8.41 4.25 7.69
N ARG A 155 -8.83 4.58 6.47
CA ARG A 155 -8.42 3.85 5.26
C ARG A 155 -6.89 3.90 5.06
N THR A 156 -6.31 5.09 5.15
CA THR A 156 -4.87 5.30 5.01
C THR A 156 -4.08 4.46 6.02
N ARG A 157 -4.52 4.44 7.28
CA ARG A 157 -3.94 3.59 8.33
C ARG A 157 -4.06 2.11 7.99
N THR A 158 -5.20 1.67 7.48
CA THR A 158 -5.42 0.29 7.03
C THR A 158 -4.47 -0.09 5.89
N GLN A 159 -4.26 0.78 4.91
CA GLN A 159 -3.29 0.55 3.83
C GLN A 159 -1.87 0.36 4.37
N GLN A 160 -1.43 1.19 5.31
CA GLN A 160 -0.12 1.04 5.94
C GLN A 160 0.00 -0.26 6.75
N GLN A 161 -1.06 -0.66 7.46
CA GLN A 161 -1.11 -1.92 8.21
C GLN A 161 -1.08 -3.15 7.28
N LEU A 162 -1.74 -3.08 6.11
CA LEU A 162 -1.66 -4.12 5.09
C LEU A 162 -0.24 -4.28 4.55
N ILE A 163 0.46 -3.18 4.25
CA ILE A 163 1.87 -3.22 3.85
C ILE A 163 2.72 -3.89 4.94
N ALA A 164 2.52 -3.52 6.20
CA ALA A 164 3.21 -4.14 7.32
C ALA A 164 2.94 -5.66 7.42
N ALA A 165 1.70 -6.08 7.21
CA ALA A 165 1.32 -7.50 7.22
C ALA A 165 1.94 -8.29 6.05
N ILE A 166 1.98 -7.70 4.85
CA ILE A 166 2.65 -8.29 3.67
C ILE A 166 4.14 -8.45 3.94
N LEU A 167 4.82 -7.42 4.43
CA LEU A 167 6.24 -7.48 4.78
C LEU A 167 6.49 -8.53 5.87
N LYS A 168 5.68 -8.56 6.92
CA LYS A 168 5.76 -9.57 7.98
C LYS A 168 5.64 -10.98 7.41
N LYS A 169 4.72 -11.21 6.48
CA LYS A 169 4.55 -12.51 5.81
C LYS A 169 5.78 -12.88 5.00
N ALA A 170 6.28 -11.97 4.16
CA ALA A 170 7.48 -12.21 3.35
C ALA A 170 8.72 -12.50 4.21
N LEU A 171 8.89 -11.79 5.31
CA LEU A 171 10.03 -11.95 6.22
C LEU A 171 9.87 -13.13 7.20
N SER A 172 8.70 -13.75 7.29
CA SER A 172 8.46 -14.90 8.19
C SER A 172 9.21 -16.17 7.80
N ASN A 173 9.71 -16.26 6.56
CA ASN A 173 10.47 -17.40 6.05
C ASN A 173 11.83 -16.96 5.48
N PRO A 174 12.87 -16.82 6.31
CA PRO A 174 14.19 -16.36 5.87
C PRO A 174 14.82 -17.22 4.76
N GLN A 175 14.46 -18.51 4.69
CA GLN A 175 14.99 -19.43 3.66
C GLN A 175 14.44 -19.10 2.26
N LYS A 176 13.30 -18.42 2.17
CA LYS A 176 12.67 -18.02 0.91
C LYS A 176 12.98 -16.57 0.50
N ILE A 177 13.81 -15.85 1.25
CA ILE A 177 14.01 -14.41 1.02
C ILE A 177 14.51 -14.12 -0.40
N ASN A 178 15.42 -14.92 -0.95
CA ASN A 178 15.90 -14.75 -2.32
C ASN A 178 14.78 -14.95 -3.35
N SER A 179 13.90 -15.93 -3.13
CA SER A 179 12.74 -16.15 -3.99
C SER A 179 11.75 -15.02 -3.91
N TYR A 180 11.51 -14.50 -2.70
CA TYR A 180 10.59 -13.37 -2.49
C TYR A 180 11.14 -12.05 -3.04
N VAL A 181 12.46 -11.82 -3.01
CA VAL A 181 13.07 -10.66 -3.67
C VAL A 181 12.94 -10.76 -5.19
N ASN A 182 13.16 -11.94 -5.80
CA ASN A 182 12.92 -12.13 -7.23
C ASN A 182 11.45 -11.88 -7.59
N LEU A 183 10.53 -12.46 -6.83
CA LEU A 183 9.09 -12.27 -6.99
C LEU A 183 8.69 -10.80 -6.89
N PHE A 184 9.21 -10.08 -5.88
CA PHE A 184 8.98 -8.66 -5.72
C PHE A 184 9.43 -7.89 -6.98
N LEU A 185 10.65 -8.13 -7.48
CA LEU A 185 11.17 -7.47 -8.67
C LEU A 185 10.46 -7.85 -9.98
N GLU A 186 9.75 -8.99 -10.00
CA GLU A 186 8.92 -9.41 -11.14
C GLU A 186 7.62 -8.61 -11.24
N TYR A 187 7.01 -8.28 -10.09
CA TYR A 187 5.68 -7.67 -10.02
C TYR A 187 5.69 -6.16 -9.72
N VAL A 188 6.85 -5.56 -9.47
CA VAL A 188 6.94 -4.12 -9.19
C VAL A 188 7.85 -3.40 -10.19
N ASP A 189 7.53 -2.14 -10.45
CA ASP A 189 8.41 -1.20 -11.13
C ASP A 189 9.21 -0.45 -10.06
N THR A 190 10.55 -0.60 -10.10
CA THR A 190 11.43 -0.05 -9.08
C THR A 190 12.81 0.23 -9.65
N ASP A 191 13.53 1.18 -9.08
CA ASP A 191 14.94 1.46 -9.35
C ASP A 191 15.90 0.63 -8.46
N LEU A 192 15.36 -0.29 -7.62
CA LEU A 192 16.15 -1.23 -6.83
C LEU A 192 16.68 -2.38 -7.71
N GLU A 193 17.97 -2.64 -7.63
CA GLU A 193 18.55 -3.87 -8.16
C GLU A 193 18.37 -5.05 -7.17
N PHE A 194 18.48 -6.29 -7.67
CA PHE A 194 18.35 -7.50 -6.85
C PHE A 194 19.28 -7.49 -5.61
N SER A 195 20.54 -7.07 -5.81
CA SER A 195 21.53 -7.00 -4.73
C SER A 195 21.15 -5.99 -3.65
N GLU A 196 20.57 -4.86 -4.03
CA GLU A 196 20.10 -3.83 -3.11
C GLU A 196 18.84 -4.28 -2.36
N ALA A 197 17.86 -4.83 -3.09
CA ALA A 197 16.64 -5.37 -2.47
C ALA A 197 16.97 -6.48 -1.46
N LEU A 198 17.91 -7.37 -1.79
CA LEU A 198 18.38 -8.42 -0.88
C LEU A 198 19.14 -7.83 0.31
N TRP A 199 19.95 -6.79 0.09
CA TRP A 199 20.67 -6.10 1.16
C TRP A 199 19.70 -5.46 2.16
N PHE A 200 18.62 -4.82 1.70
CA PHE A 200 17.57 -4.28 2.55
C PHE A 200 16.76 -5.35 3.27
N ALA A 201 16.52 -6.48 2.62
CA ALA A 201 15.74 -7.58 3.20
C ALA A 201 16.44 -8.24 4.40
N GLN A 202 17.77 -8.30 4.43
CA GLN A 202 18.51 -8.96 5.50
C GLN A 202 18.32 -8.31 6.88
N PRO A 203 18.55 -6.99 7.08
CA PRO A 203 18.27 -6.36 8.37
C PRO A 203 16.77 -6.31 8.68
N ALA A 204 15.90 -6.35 7.65
CA ALA A 204 14.46 -6.39 7.83
C ALA A 204 13.96 -7.67 8.51
N LEU A 205 14.71 -8.77 8.46
CA LEU A 205 14.39 -9.99 9.21
C LEU A 205 14.34 -9.78 10.74
N GLY A 206 14.97 -8.73 11.24
CA GLY A 206 14.95 -8.35 12.67
C GLY A 206 13.90 -7.30 13.02
N LEU A 207 13.04 -6.87 12.07
CA LEU A 207 11.99 -5.89 12.35
C LEU A 207 10.99 -6.42 13.38
N ASP A 208 10.79 -5.63 14.43
CA ASP A 208 9.67 -5.84 15.34
C ASP A 208 8.45 -5.05 14.87
N PHE A 209 7.49 -5.73 14.26
CA PHE A 209 6.28 -5.11 13.73
C PHE A 209 5.34 -4.53 14.80
N SER A 210 5.59 -4.81 16.09
CA SER A 210 4.81 -4.25 17.20
C SER A 210 5.33 -2.87 17.65
N THR A 211 6.62 -2.62 17.52
CA THR A 211 7.27 -1.40 18.04
C THR A 211 8.15 -0.71 16.98
N GLY A 212 8.62 -1.44 16.00
CA GLY A 212 9.50 -0.95 14.94
C GLY A 212 8.77 -0.39 13.72
N PHE A 213 7.43 -0.40 13.73
CA PHE A 213 6.59 0.08 12.62
C PHE A 213 5.73 1.25 13.09
N ALA A 214 6.01 2.44 12.60
CA ALA A 214 5.25 3.65 12.90
C ALA A 214 4.50 4.13 11.64
N SER A 215 3.26 4.56 11.81
CA SER A 215 2.43 5.10 10.74
C SER A 215 1.83 6.45 11.15
N ALA A 216 1.79 7.41 10.24
CA ALA A 216 1.19 8.73 10.41
C ALA A 216 0.35 9.13 9.18
#